data_85592ef0429951f2a3e74533cd408cc5
#
_entry.id   85592ef0429951f2a3e74533cd408cc5
#
_cell.length_a   1.000
_cell.length_b   1.000
_cell.length_c   1.000
_cell.angle_alpha   90.00
_cell.angle_beta   90.00
_cell.angle_gamma   90.00
#
_symmetry.space_group_name_H-M   'P 1'
#
loop_
_entity.id
_entity.type
_entity.pdbx_description
1 polymer ?
#
loop_
_entity_poly.entity_id
_entity_poly.type
_entity_poly.pdbx_seq_one_letter_code
_entity_poly.pdbx_strand_id
1 'polypeptide(L)'
;MVRKILFFLLFPGAIFNTDIKSQIKVKTGLEVLVSNGFDILQGKKVGLITNATGVDSKLRSTIDILFEAPEVNLVAMYGPEHGVRGDYSAGEHVGFYIDKKTGLPVYSLYGKTRKPTTEMLKDIDVLVYDIQDIGCRSYTFISTMGYAMEAAAENNIDFVVLDRPNPLGGNKIEGAIVEEGYYSMVSAFPIPYVYGLTCGELANLLNKEKLLAGKKSCKLTVVPMKGWERKMKFEDTGLEWVLSSPHIPHAYSAPYYVATGVMGELGVFTEGVGYTLPFQIYAAEWIDPFKLAEEMTALDLKGVIFRPVVFKPYYGKWAKKEMKGVQIHIIDADKFNLMGLQFMFMDVFHTMYPDIDVYGLSTTRHNMFDKVTGSSKIRETFFKNYKYSDIEPIMNKDVESFRKLSKKYYLYK
;
A
#
# COMPACT_ATOMS: atom_id res chain seq x y z
N MET A 1 72.06 -31.06 21.51
CA MET A 1 71.64 -30.45 20.25
C MET A 1 70.31 -31.10 19.81
N VAL A 2 69.21 -30.46 20.10
CA VAL A 2 67.88 -30.97 19.74
C VAL A 2 67.29 -30.01 18.66
N ARG A 3 67.19 -30.49 17.44
CA ARG A 3 66.63 -29.77 16.32
C ARG A 3 65.09 -29.84 16.45
N LYS A 4 64.44 -28.69 16.70
CA LYS A 4 63.00 -28.53 16.57
C LYS A 4 62.61 -28.39 15.05
N ILE A 5 61.85 -29.33 14.55
CA ILE A 5 61.22 -29.27 13.21
C ILE A 5 59.89 -28.58 13.41
N LEU A 6 59.75 -27.42 12.75
CA LEU A 6 58.51 -26.64 12.69
C LEU A 6 57.70 -27.11 11.48
N PHE A 7 56.57 -27.78 11.70
CA PHE A 7 55.61 -28.12 10.64
C PHE A 7 54.69 -26.91 10.39
N PHE A 8 54.84 -26.29 9.22
CA PHE A 8 53.86 -25.32 8.72
C PHE A 8 52.72 -26.10 8.06
N LEU A 9 51.53 -26.09 8.68
CA LEU A 9 50.28 -26.51 8.07
C LEU A 9 49.76 -25.38 7.20
N LEU A 10 49.94 -25.48 5.89
CA LEU A 10 49.28 -24.67 4.90
C LEU A 10 47.80 -25.12 4.82
N PHE A 11 46.88 -24.34 5.43
CA PHE A 11 45.45 -24.43 5.12
C PHE A 11 45.22 -23.77 3.77
N PRO A 12 44.66 -24.48 2.77
CA PRO A 12 44.17 -23.81 1.58
C PRO A 12 42.90 -23.02 1.97
N GLY A 13 43.04 -21.70 2.06
CA GLY A 13 41.91 -20.80 2.24
C GLY A 13 41.01 -20.89 1.01
N ALA A 14 39.94 -21.65 1.09
CA ALA A 14 38.86 -21.55 0.15
C ALA A 14 38.23 -20.17 0.36
N ILE A 15 38.56 -19.23 -0.51
CA ILE A 15 37.85 -17.95 -0.64
C ILE A 15 36.46 -18.29 -1.19
N PHE A 16 35.49 -18.46 -0.28
CA PHE A 16 34.07 -18.41 -0.66
C PHE A 16 33.75 -16.94 -0.97
N ASN A 17 33.93 -16.55 -2.22
CA ASN A 17 33.27 -15.36 -2.75
C ASN A 17 31.78 -15.66 -2.79
N THR A 18 31.07 -15.46 -1.68
CA THR A 18 29.62 -15.35 -1.69
C THR A 18 29.27 -13.92 -2.11
N ASP A 19 29.30 -13.66 -3.40
CA ASP A 19 28.53 -12.55 -3.98
C ASP A 19 27.05 -12.88 -3.79
N ILE A 20 26.54 -12.72 -2.57
CA ILE A 20 25.09 -12.67 -2.28
C ILE A 20 24.61 -11.26 -2.62
N LYS A 21 24.76 -10.84 -3.85
CA LYS A 21 23.86 -9.87 -4.45
C LYS A 21 22.59 -10.65 -4.77
N SER A 22 21.50 -10.36 -4.05
CA SER A 22 20.17 -10.80 -4.45
C SER A 22 20.01 -10.49 -5.94
N GLN A 23 19.98 -11.54 -6.77
CA GLN A 23 19.81 -11.34 -8.20
C GLN A 23 18.41 -10.77 -8.40
N ILE A 24 18.29 -9.60 -9.03
CA ILE A 24 17.01 -9.00 -9.37
C ILE A 24 16.22 -10.02 -10.20
N LYS A 25 15.14 -10.53 -9.65
CA LYS A 25 14.30 -11.56 -10.27
C LYS A 25 13.20 -10.95 -11.11
N VAL A 26 12.71 -9.77 -10.72
CA VAL A 26 11.54 -9.12 -11.31
C VAL A 26 11.98 -7.87 -12.07
N LYS A 27 11.49 -7.75 -13.32
CA LYS A 27 11.51 -6.49 -14.08
C LYS A 27 10.14 -5.84 -13.98
N THR A 28 10.10 -4.59 -13.52
CA THR A 28 8.87 -3.80 -13.45
C THR A 28 8.31 -3.49 -14.83
N GLY A 29 7.04 -3.09 -14.93
CA GLY A 29 6.44 -2.62 -16.18
C GLY A 29 7.24 -1.50 -16.84
N LEU A 30 7.85 -0.59 -16.05
CA LEU A 30 8.77 0.43 -16.54
C LEU A 30 9.95 -0.18 -17.29
N GLU A 31 10.62 -1.16 -16.70
CA GLU A 31 11.80 -1.79 -17.31
C GLU A 31 11.44 -2.62 -18.55
N VAL A 32 10.23 -3.17 -18.59
CA VAL A 32 9.69 -3.83 -19.78
C VAL A 32 9.42 -2.81 -20.88
N LEU A 33 8.81 -1.66 -20.57
CA LEU A 33 8.57 -0.57 -21.51
C LEU A 33 9.90 -0.06 -22.12
N VAL A 34 10.91 0.19 -21.27
CA VAL A 34 12.26 0.56 -21.71
C VAL A 34 12.85 -0.49 -22.64
N SER A 35 12.75 -1.77 -22.28
CA SER A 35 13.28 -2.88 -23.09
C SER A 35 12.61 -3.01 -24.46
N ASN A 36 11.37 -2.50 -24.60
CA ASN A 36 10.61 -2.47 -25.84
C ASN A 36 10.81 -1.15 -26.63
N GLY A 37 11.74 -0.27 -26.23
CA GLY A 37 12.02 1.00 -26.92
C GLY A 37 10.84 1.97 -26.86
N PHE A 38 10.06 1.97 -25.79
CA PHE A 38 8.89 2.83 -25.57
C PHE A 38 7.83 2.80 -26.70
N ASP A 39 7.71 1.67 -27.38
CA ASP A 39 6.89 1.45 -28.58
C ASP A 39 5.46 2.02 -28.47
N ILE A 40 4.78 1.81 -27.34
CA ILE A 40 3.40 2.25 -27.10
C ILE A 40 3.26 3.76 -26.83
N LEU A 41 4.36 4.49 -26.62
CA LEU A 41 4.40 5.93 -26.34
C LEU A 41 4.89 6.77 -27.54
N GLN A 42 5.46 6.13 -28.56
CA GLN A 42 6.02 6.85 -29.71
C GLN A 42 4.99 7.71 -30.42
N GLY A 43 5.37 8.97 -30.72
CA GLY A 43 4.53 9.94 -31.41
C GLY A 43 3.38 10.53 -30.58
N LYS A 44 3.29 10.20 -29.28
CA LYS A 44 2.23 10.68 -28.37
C LYS A 44 2.75 11.70 -27.37
N LYS A 45 1.92 12.68 -27.01
CA LYS A 45 2.13 13.57 -25.87
C LYS A 45 1.78 12.82 -24.59
N VAL A 46 2.77 12.58 -23.76
CA VAL A 46 2.69 11.73 -22.56
C VAL A 46 2.45 12.57 -21.31
N GLY A 47 1.42 12.24 -20.53
CA GLY A 47 1.23 12.67 -19.15
C GLY A 47 1.61 11.55 -18.19
N LEU A 48 2.48 11.80 -17.22
CA LEU A 48 2.92 10.78 -16.24
C LEU A 48 2.31 10.99 -14.87
N ILE A 49 1.57 10.01 -14.38
CA ILE A 49 1.05 9.93 -13.00
C ILE A 49 2.05 9.09 -12.21
N THR A 50 2.78 9.73 -11.28
CA THR A 50 3.83 9.06 -10.52
C THR A 50 4.11 9.74 -9.19
N ASN A 51 4.92 9.09 -8.36
CA ASN A 51 5.51 9.65 -7.16
C ASN A 51 6.96 9.14 -7.00
N ALA A 52 7.57 9.34 -5.83
CA ALA A 52 8.95 8.93 -5.58
C ALA A 52 9.20 7.42 -5.78
N THR A 53 8.16 6.59 -5.76
CA THR A 53 8.28 5.13 -5.94
C THR A 53 8.38 4.69 -7.41
N GLY A 54 8.09 5.60 -8.35
CA GLY A 54 8.27 5.37 -9.78
C GLY A 54 9.74 5.33 -10.15
N VAL A 55 10.38 4.18 -9.98
CA VAL A 55 11.82 3.97 -10.27
C VAL A 55 12.04 2.62 -10.95
N ASP A 56 13.18 2.52 -11.65
CA ASP A 56 13.71 1.24 -12.15
C ASP A 56 14.50 0.49 -11.04
N SER A 57 15.00 -0.69 -11.33
CA SER A 57 15.81 -1.52 -10.40
C SER A 57 17.16 -0.89 -10.01
N LYS A 58 17.55 0.21 -10.65
CA LYS A 58 18.74 1.02 -10.32
C LYS A 58 18.37 2.33 -9.62
N LEU A 59 17.12 2.46 -9.18
CA LEU A 59 16.55 3.63 -8.50
C LEU A 59 16.55 4.91 -9.39
N ARG A 60 16.61 4.78 -10.71
CA ARG A 60 16.40 5.91 -11.61
C ARG A 60 14.92 6.23 -11.71
N SER A 61 14.56 7.49 -11.52
CA SER A 61 13.17 7.95 -11.57
C SER A 61 12.54 7.71 -12.95
N THR A 62 11.30 7.25 -12.98
CA THR A 62 10.48 7.15 -14.19
C THR A 62 10.34 8.49 -14.89
N ILE A 63 10.27 9.59 -14.12
CA ILE A 63 10.26 10.95 -14.68
C ILE A 63 11.51 11.17 -15.54
N ASP A 64 12.68 10.89 -14.97
CA ASP A 64 13.95 11.13 -15.66
C ASP A 64 14.13 10.19 -16.85
N ILE A 65 13.76 8.91 -16.71
CA ILE A 65 13.82 7.92 -17.77
C ILE A 65 12.96 8.34 -18.98
N LEU A 66 11.72 8.76 -18.75
CA LEU A 66 10.83 9.19 -19.84
C LEU A 66 11.22 10.55 -20.42
N PHE A 67 11.72 11.46 -19.59
CA PHE A 67 12.16 12.80 -20.05
C PHE A 67 13.43 12.76 -20.89
N GLU A 68 14.38 11.88 -20.55
CA GLU A 68 15.66 11.73 -21.25
C GLU A 68 15.57 10.86 -22.51
N ALA A 69 14.48 10.08 -22.67
CA ALA A 69 14.28 9.20 -23.83
C ALA A 69 13.83 10.00 -25.06
N PRO A 70 14.61 10.01 -26.17
CA PRO A 70 14.26 10.76 -27.36
C PRO A 70 12.99 10.26 -28.08
N GLU A 71 12.57 9.03 -27.80
CA GLU A 71 11.36 8.39 -28.32
C GLU A 71 10.09 8.86 -27.60
N VAL A 72 10.21 9.53 -26.45
CA VAL A 72 9.10 9.90 -25.57
C VAL A 72 8.94 11.41 -25.50
N ASN A 73 7.74 11.90 -25.76
CA ASN A 73 7.38 13.31 -25.58
C ASN A 73 6.63 13.48 -24.25
N LEU A 74 7.36 13.50 -23.12
CA LEU A 74 6.78 13.78 -21.80
C LEU A 74 6.45 15.28 -21.71
N VAL A 75 5.16 15.63 -21.49
CA VAL A 75 4.69 17.03 -21.52
C VAL A 75 4.10 17.50 -20.18
N ALA A 76 3.67 16.59 -19.30
CA ALA A 76 3.12 16.94 -18.00
C ALA A 76 3.28 15.80 -16.98
N MET A 77 3.26 16.16 -15.71
CA MET A 77 3.26 15.21 -14.59
C MET A 77 2.06 15.44 -13.66
N TYR A 78 1.60 14.37 -13.01
CA TYR A 78 0.46 14.37 -12.11
C TYR A 78 0.87 13.66 -10.81
N GLY A 79 0.89 14.41 -9.70
CA GLY A 79 1.29 13.91 -8.39
C GLY A 79 0.08 13.50 -7.53
N PRO A 80 0.05 12.27 -6.98
CA PRO A 80 -0.87 11.93 -5.90
C PRO A 80 -0.45 12.64 -4.61
N GLU A 81 -0.99 12.21 -3.46
CA GLU A 81 -0.49 12.60 -2.15
C GLU A 81 1.05 12.43 -2.10
N HIS A 82 1.74 13.35 -1.45
CA HIS A 82 3.20 13.46 -1.35
C HIS A 82 3.95 13.96 -2.62
N GLY A 83 3.24 14.31 -3.70
CA GLY A 83 3.86 14.89 -4.90
C GLY A 83 4.62 13.88 -5.76
N VAL A 84 5.16 14.36 -6.90
CA VAL A 84 5.83 13.47 -7.89
C VAL A 84 7.25 13.04 -7.48
N ARG A 85 7.91 13.79 -6.60
CA ARG A 85 9.27 13.46 -6.11
C ARG A 85 9.33 13.13 -4.62
N GLY A 86 8.16 13.10 -3.91
CA GLY A 86 8.07 12.73 -2.49
C GLY A 86 8.49 13.83 -1.52
N ASP A 87 8.45 15.09 -1.94
CA ASP A 87 8.93 16.25 -1.21
C ASP A 87 7.85 16.92 -0.32
N TYR A 88 6.67 16.31 -0.18
CA TYR A 88 5.56 16.84 0.61
C TYR A 88 5.11 15.91 1.74
N SER A 89 4.79 16.50 2.88
CA SER A 89 4.30 15.78 4.05
C SER A 89 2.88 15.23 3.85
N ALA A 90 2.46 14.25 4.66
CA ALA A 90 1.10 13.73 4.64
C ALA A 90 0.08 14.84 4.93
N GLY A 91 -0.94 14.97 4.08
CA GLY A 91 -1.99 15.98 4.20
C GLY A 91 -1.59 17.39 3.73
N GLU A 92 -0.36 17.59 3.28
CA GLU A 92 0.09 18.86 2.73
C GLU A 92 -0.54 19.13 1.36
N HIS A 93 -1.06 20.36 1.16
CA HIS A 93 -1.64 20.76 -0.12
C HIS A 93 -0.55 21.20 -1.09
N VAL A 94 -0.36 20.40 -2.13
CA VAL A 94 0.50 20.74 -3.26
C VAL A 94 -0.37 21.34 -4.37
N GLY A 95 -0.07 22.56 -4.75
CA GLY A 95 -0.71 23.21 -5.91
C GLY A 95 -0.03 22.81 -7.22
N PHE A 96 -0.37 23.55 -8.29
CA PHE A 96 0.35 23.51 -9.55
C PHE A 96 1.76 24.10 -9.37
N TYR A 97 2.79 23.43 -9.95
CA TYR A 97 4.15 23.95 -9.99
C TYR A 97 4.89 23.45 -11.25
N ILE A 98 6.07 24.02 -11.51
CA ILE A 98 6.97 23.57 -12.56
C ILE A 98 8.10 22.76 -11.92
N ASP A 99 8.32 21.53 -12.39
CA ASP A 99 9.43 20.70 -11.92
C ASP A 99 10.77 21.32 -12.33
N LYS A 100 11.64 21.53 -11.35
CA LYS A 100 12.90 22.26 -11.55
C LYS A 100 13.89 21.57 -12.48
N LYS A 101 13.85 20.22 -12.53
CA LYS A 101 14.79 19.44 -13.35
C LYS A 101 14.34 19.37 -14.82
N THR A 102 13.05 19.15 -15.04
CA THR A 102 12.52 18.95 -16.39
C THR A 102 11.92 20.20 -17.02
N GLY A 103 11.57 21.21 -16.23
CA GLY A 103 10.83 22.39 -16.70
C GLY A 103 9.36 22.10 -17.02
N LEU A 104 8.85 20.89 -16.73
CA LEU A 104 7.49 20.48 -17.06
C LEU A 104 6.48 20.84 -15.97
N PRO A 105 5.20 21.07 -16.36
CA PRO A 105 4.13 21.32 -15.42
C PRO A 105 3.80 20.08 -14.57
N VAL A 106 3.56 20.30 -13.28
CA VAL A 106 3.12 19.29 -12.31
C VAL A 106 1.78 19.68 -11.74
N TYR A 107 0.80 18.83 -11.92
CA TYR A 107 -0.56 18.98 -11.39
C TYR A 107 -0.77 18.08 -10.18
N SER A 108 -1.41 18.61 -9.12
CA SER A 108 -1.75 17.82 -7.96
C SER A 108 -3.08 17.09 -8.17
N LEU A 109 -3.09 15.79 -7.86
CA LEU A 109 -4.28 14.94 -7.79
C LEU A 109 -4.67 14.63 -6.33
N TYR A 110 -4.32 15.52 -5.40
CA TYR A 110 -4.64 15.40 -3.98
C TYR A 110 -5.34 16.65 -3.43
N GLY A 111 -6.21 16.47 -2.47
CA GLY A 111 -6.96 17.56 -1.83
C GLY A 111 -8.21 17.96 -2.62
N LYS A 112 -8.23 19.17 -3.19
CA LYS A 112 -9.41 19.70 -3.91
C LYS A 112 -9.65 18.99 -5.25
N THR A 113 -8.57 18.68 -5.97
CA THR A 113 -8.63 18.02 -7.29
C THR A 113 -8.09 16.61 -7.15
N ARG A 114 -8.95 15.60 -7.26
CA ARG A 114 -8.59 14.18 -7.14
C ARG A 114 -8.62 13.44 -8.47
N LYS A 115 -9.34 13.99 -9.44
CA LYS A 115 -9.46 13.49 -10.82
C LYS A 115 -8.89 14.56 -11.75
N PRO A 116 -8.02 14.21 -12.71
CA PRO A 116 -7.55 15.17 -13.72
C PRO A 116 -8.72 15.84 -14.40
N THR A 117 -8.67 17.18 -14.53
CA THR A 117 -9.67 17.94 -15.28
C THR A 117 -9.39 17.91 -16.77
N THR A 118 -10.39 18.19 -17.61
CA THR A 118 -10.22 18.31 -19.07
C THR A 118 -9.12 19.33 -19.44
N GLU A 119 -9.03 20.43 -18.69
CA GLU A 119 -7.98 21.44 -18.95
C GLU A 119 -6.57 20.91 -18.66
N MET A 120 -6.40 20.11 -17.58
CA MET A 120 -5.14 19.45 -17.28
C MET A 120 -4.73 18.43 -18.35
N LEU A 121 -5.69 17.92 -19.11
CA LEU A 121 -5.50 16.84 -20.09
C LEU A 121 -5.51 17.35 -21.54
N LYS A 122 -5.66 18.65 -21.78
CA LYS A 122 -5.85 19.25 -23.11
C LYS A 122 -4.79 18.86 -24.13
N ASP A 123 -3.54 18.72 -23.69
CA ASP A 123 -2.41 18.40 -24.56
C ASP A 123 -1.85 16.99 -24.32
N ILE A 124 -2.67 16.05 -23.85
CA ILE A 124 -2.27 14.68 -23.52
C ILE A 124 -2.94 13.69 -24.48
N ASP A 125 -2.13 12.84 -25.11
CA ASP A 125 -2.62 11.73 -25.94
C ASP A 125 -2.69 10.43 -25.12
N VAL A 126 -1.78 10.27 -24.13
CA VAL A 126 -1.72 9.09 -23.27
C VAL A 126 -1.32 9.46 -21.84
N LEU A 127 -2.08 8.95 -20.88
CA LEU A 127 -1.71 8.98 -19.46
C LEU A 127 -0.99 7.68 -19.09
N VAL A 128 0.18 7.79 -18.48
CA VAL A 128 0.98 6.68 -17.95
C VAL A 128 0.91 6.71 -16.43
N TYR A 129 0.56 5.60 -15.80
CA TYR A 129 0.56 5.41 -14.36
C TYR A 129 1.72 4.51 -13.94
N ASP A 130 2.57 5.00 -13.04
CA ASP A 130 3.70 4.27 -12.46
C ASP A 130 3.90 4.62 -11.00
N ILE A 131 3.26 3.88 -10.10
CA ILE A 131 3.33 4.05 -8.64
C ILE A 131 3.34 2.68 -7.96
N GLN A 132 4.20 2.51 -6.95
CA GLN A 132 4.20 1.34 -6.07
C GLN A 132 3.09 1.45 -5.04
N ASP A 133 2.08 0.59 -5.16
CA ASP A 133 1.02 0.44 -4.16
C ASP A 133 1.42 -0.55 -3.05
N ILE A 134 0.62 -0.63 -1.97
CA ILE A 134 0.86 -1.53 -0.84
C ILE A 134 -0.16 -2.69 -0.74
N GLY A 135 -1.08 -2.82 -1.70
CA GLY A 135 -2.06 -3.91 -1.74
C GLY A 135 -3.26 -3.75 -0.80
N CYS A 136 -3.48 -2.56 -0.26
CA CYS A 136 -4.55 -2.24 0.68
C CYS A 136 -5.45 -1.12 0.13
N ARG A 137 -6.77 -1.34 0.13
CA ARG A 137 -7.77 -0.44 -0.47
C ARG A 137 -7.72 0.99 0.07
N SER A 138 -7.49 1.17 1.35
CA SER A 138 -7.46 2.48 1.99
C SER A 138 -6.18 3.28 1.69
N TYR A 139 -5.19 2.67 1.06
CA TYR A 139 -4.00 3.35 0.57
C TYR A 139 -4.30 3.95 -0.81
N THR A 140 -4.39 5.26 -0.88
CA THR A 140 -5.17 5.99 -1.90
C THR A 140 -4.62 6.02 -3.32
N PHE A 141 -3.45 5.43 -3.59
CA PHE A 141 -2.85 5.45 -4.93
C PHE A 141 -3.68 4.72 -5.99
N ILE A 142 -4.32 3.61 -5.63
CA ILE A 142 -5.24 2.92 -6.54
C ILE A 142 -6.50 3.74 -6.83
N SER A 143 -6.93 4.58 -5.88
CA SER A 143 -8.04 5.51 -6.11
C SER A 143 -7.64 6.61 -7.10
N THR A 144 -6.41 7.14 -6.98
CA THR A 144 -5.85 8.08 -7.96
C THR A 144 -5.78 7.45 -9.35
N MET A 145 -5.32 6.18 -9.46
CA MET A 145 -5.31 5.43 -10.72
C MET A 145 -6.70 5.36 -11.35
N GLY A 146 -7.69 4.92 -10.58
CA GLY A 146 -9.05 4.76 -11.11
C GLY A 146 -9.70 6.09 -11.51
N TYR A 147 -9.54 7.14 -10.71
CA TYR A 147 -10.03 8.47 -11.09
C TYR A 147 -9.35 9.03 -12.34
N ALA A 148 -8.06 8.72 -12.53
CA ALA A 148 -7.37 9.10 -13.77
C ALA A 148 -7.85 8.27 -14.97
N MET A 149 -8.17 6.98 -14.78
CA MET A 149 -8.82 6.15 -15.80
C MET A 149 -10.20 6.68 -16.19
N GLU A 150 -10.99 7.18 -15.23
CA GLU A 150 -12.27 7.86 -15.50
C GLU A 150 -12.06 9.11 -16.36
N ALA A 151 -11.08 9.95 -15.97
CA ALA A 151 -10.75 11.17 -16.74
C ALA A 151 -10.28 10.83 -18.16
N ALA A 152 -9.48 9.78 -18.32
CA ALA A 152 -9.03 9.30 -19.64
C ALA A 152 -10.22 8.84 -20.50
N ALA A 153 -11.17 8.09 -19.90
CA ALA A 153 -12.40 7.67 -20.59
C ALA A 153 -13.29 8.86 -21.00
N GLU A 154 -13.37 9.89 -20.17
CA GLU A 154 -14.16 11.10 -20.42
C GLU A 154 -13.58 11.99 -21.52
N ASN A 155 -12.24 11.96 -21.68
CA ASN A 155 -11.52 12.81 -22.65
C ASN A 155 -10.98 12.02 -23.85
N ASN A 156 -11.34 10.73 -24.00
CA ASN A 156 -10.87 9.83 -25.06
C ASN A 156 -9.34 9.76 -25.17
N ILE A 157 -8.64 9.67 -24.03
CA ILE A 157 -7.19 9.57 -23.89
C ILE A 157 -6.81 8.11 -23.61
N ASP A 158 -5.72 7.63 -24.20
CA ASP A 158 -5.15 6.32 -23.92
C ASP A 158 -4.66 6.27 -22.45
N PHE A 159 -4.81 5.12 -21.78
CA PHE A 159 -4.31 4.91 -20.42
C PHE A 159 -3.35 3.73 -20.36
N VAL A 160 -2.18 3.94 -19.80
CA VAL A 160 -1.12 2.91 -19.67
C VAL A 160 -0.79 2.71 -18.21
N VAL A 161 -0.79 1.47 -17.73
CA VAL A 161 -0.29 1.10 -16.39
C VAL A 161 1.02 0.35 -16.53
N LEU A 162 2.08 0.88 -15.94
CA LEU A 162 3.35 0.19 -15.77
C LEU A 162 3.28 -0.61 -14.46
N ASP A 163 3.10 -1.92 -14.60
CA ASP A 163 2.74 -2.75 -13.45
C ASP A 163 3.90 -2.97 -12.47
N ARG A 164 3.58 -3.09 -11.17
CA ARG A 164 4.50 -3.25 -10.05
C ARG A 164 4.05 -4.35 -9.10
N PRO A 165 5.00 -4.97 -8.33
CA PRO A 165 4.67 -6.01 -7.38
C PRO A 165 3.66 -5.55 -6.32
N ASN A 166 2.72 -6.43 -5.96
CA ASN A 166 1.95 -6.25 -4.74
C ASN A 166 2.78 -6.77 -3.55
N PRO A 167 3.14 -5.93 -2.56
CA PRO A 167 4.00 -6.34 -1.46
C PRO A 167 3.35 -7.38 -0.52
N LEU A 168 2.01 -7.47 -0.50
CA LEU A 168 1.26 -8.51 0.22
C LEU A 168 1.20 -9.84 -0.56
N GLY A 169 1.76 -9.88 -1.78
CA GLY A 169 1.56 -10.98 -2.73
C GLY A 169 0.21 -10.90 -3.44
N GLY A 170 -0.04 -11.84 -4.35
CA GLY A 170 -1.25 -11.88 -5.18
C GLY A 170 -2.35 -12.81 -4.68
N ASN A 171 -2.17 -13.50 -3.55
CA ASN A 171 -3.08 -14.56 -3.10
C ASN A 171 -3.97 -14.15 -1.93
N LYS A 172 -3.58 -13.13 -1.16
CA LYS A 172 -4.27 -12.69 0.04
C LYS A 172 -5.42 -11.76 -0.30
N ILE A 173 -6.63 -12.13 0.12
CA ILE A 173 -7.86 -11.33 -0.03
C ILE A 173 -8.55 -11.32 1.32
N GLU A 174 -8.82 -10.13 1.88
CA GLU A 174 -9.45 -9.93 3.18
C GLU A 174 -10.37 -8.71 3.20
N GLY A 175 -11.40 -8.77 4.02
CA GLY A 175 -12.38 -7.71 4.20
C GLY A 175 -13.49 -7.73 3.15
N ALA A 176 -14.62 -7.10 3.50
CA ALA A 176 -15.78 -7.01 2.62
C ALA A 176 -15.57 -6.01 1.46
N ILE A 177 -16.31 -6.19 0.40
CA ILE A 177 -16.46 -5.21 -0.68
C ILE A 177 -17.14 -3.96 -0.14
N VAL A 178 -16.75 -2.79 -0.68
CA VAL A 178 -17.38 -1.50 -0.34
C VAL A 178 -18.84 -1.48 -0.77
N GLU A 179 -19.73 -1.14 0.16
CA GLU A 179 -21.15 -1.01 -0.11
C GLU A 179 -21.46 0.38 -0.70
N GLU A 180 -22.58 0.47 -1.44
CA GLU A 180 -23.08 1.73 -1.97
C GLU A 180 -23.32 2.74 -0.82
N GLY A 181 -22.93 4.00 -1.05
CA GLY A 181 -22.99 5.06 -0.03
C GLY A 181 -21.68 5.25 0.76
N TYR A 182 -20.72 4.32 0.69
CA TYR A 182 -19.44 4.42 1.39
C TYR A 182 -18.24 4.70 0.48
N TYR A 183 -18.49 4.90 -0.83
CA TYR A 183 -17.42 5.25 -1.77
C TYR A 183 -16.75 6.58 -1.38
N SER A 184 -15.42 6.57 -1.37
CA SER A 184 -14.59 7.71 -1.00
C SER A 184 -13.16 7.52 -1.49
N MET A 185 -12.28 8.50 -1.29
CA MET A 185 -10.86 8.37 -1.64
C MET A 185 -10.19 7.14 -0.99
N VAL A 186 -10.56 6.77 0.22
CA VAL A 186 -10.04 5.58 0.93
C VAL A 186 -10.77 4.28 0.58
N SER A 187 -11.79 4.34 -0.26
CA SER A 187 -12.63 3.20 -0.68
C SER A 187 -13.34 3.53 -1.98
N ALA A 188 -12.59 3.80 -3.05
CA ALA A 188 -13.14 4.33 -4.30
C ALA A 188 -13.93 3.31 -5.12
N PHE A 189 -13.66 2.01 -4.94
CA PHE A 189 -14.21 0.94 -5.78
C PHE A 189 -14.74 -0.22 -4.95
N PRO A 190 -15.68 -1.02 -5.49
CA PRO A 190 -16.26 -2.19 -4.83
C PRO A 190 -15.27 -3.37 -4.83
N ILE A 191 -14.21 -3.25 -4.06
CA ILE A 191 -13.17 -4.28 -3.88
C ILE A 191 -12.96 -4.56 -2.38
N PRO A 192 -12.42 -5.73 -2.00
CA PRO A 192 -12.06 -6.04 -0.61
C PRO A 192 -10.99 -5.11 -0.05
N TYR A 193 -10.83 -5.09 1.27
CA TYR A 193 -9.82 -4.26 1.94
C TYR A 193 -8.39 -4.66 1.52
N VAL A 194 -8.08 -5.96 1.51
CA VAL A 194 -6.91 -6.53 0.83
C VAL A 194 -7.41 -7.24 -0.42
N TYR A 195 -6.99 -6.80 -1.58
CA TYR A 195 -7.62 -7.20 -2.84
C TYR A 195 -6.81 -8.23 -3.67
N GLY A 196 -5.54 -8.50 -3.29
CA GLY A 196 -4.73 -9.56 -3.88
C GLY A 196 -4.45 -9.44 -5.38
N LEU A 197 -4.39 -8.21 -5.91
CA LEU A 197 -4.07 -7.91 -7.30
C LEU A 197 -2.90 -6.93 -7.38
N THR A 198 -2.16 -6.94 -8.49
CA THR A 198 -1.27 -5.83 -8.85
C THR A 198 -2.10 -4.63 -9.34
N CYS A 199 -1.48 -3.45 -9.47
CA CYS A 199 -2.17 -2.28 -10.03
C CYS A 199 -2.66 -2.54 -11.46
N GLY A 200 -1.88 -3.24 -12.29
CA GLY A 200 -2.26 -3.60 -13.65
C GLY A 200 -3.43 -4.58 -13.71
N GLU A 201 -3.43 -5.59 -12.86
CA GLU A 201 -4.54 -6.53 -12.73
C GLU A 201 -5.82 -5.82 -12.23
N LEU A 202 -5.68 -4.93 -11.24
CA LEU A 202 -6.78 -4.13 -10.71
C LEU A 202 -7.34 -3.18 -11.78
N ALA A 203 -6.49 -2.50 -12.54
CA ALA A 203 -6.92 -1.63 -13.64
C ALA A 203 -7.73 -2.40 -14.68
N ASN A 204 -7.29 -3.61 -15.06
CA ASN A 204 -8.03 -4.48 -15.95
C ASN A 204 -9.41 -4.86 -15.39
N LEU A 205 -9.49 -5.23 -14.10
CA LEU A 205 -10.74 -5.55 -13.43
C LEU A 205 -11.68 -4.34 -13.43
N LEU A 206 -11.23 -3.17 -12.98
CA LEU A 206 -12.04 -1.95 -12.91
C LEU A 206 -12.61 -1.57 -14.30
N ASN A 207 -11.76 -1.67 -15.32
CA ASN A 207 -12.12 -1.29 -16.69
C ASN A 207 -13.09 -2.29 -17.33
N LYS A 208 -12.84 -3.59 -17.22
CA LYS A 208 -13.63 -4.65 -17.87
C LYS A 208 -14.96 -4.92 -17.17
N GLU A 209 -15.00 -4.87 -15.84
CA GLU A 209 -16.23 -5.01 -15.06
C GLU A 209 -17.02 -3.68 -14.97
N LYS A 210 -16.55 -2.61 -15.63
CA LYS A 210 -17.20 -1.28 -15.68
C LYS A 210 -17.45 -0.71 -14.28
N LEU A 211 -16.45 -0.80 -13.41
CA LEU A 211 -16.51 -0.32 -12.02
C LEU A 211 -16.09 1.15 -11.88
N LEU A 212 -15.66 1.79 -12.95
CA LEU A 212 -15.40 3.23 -13.02
C LEU A 212 -16.72 4.02 -13.02
N ALA A 213 -16.68 5.27 -12.56
CA ALA A 213 -17.86 6.11 -12.50
C ALA A 213 -18.58 6.22 -13.86
N GLY A 214 -19.92 6.18 -13.83
CA GLY A 214 -20.74 6.18 -15.04
C GLY A 214 -20.61 4.89 -15.87
N LYS A 215 -20.04 3.81 -15.32
CA LYS A 215 -19.81 2.53 -16.00
C LYS A 215 -19.01 2.67 -17.29
N LYS A 216 -18.13 3.67 -17.34
CA LYS A 216 -17.25 3.95 -18.48
C LYS A 216 -16.08 2.97 -18.54
N SER A 217 -15.42 2.90 -19.68
CA SER A 217 -14.15 2.18 -19.87
C SER A 217 -13.21 3.05 -20.67
N CYS A 218 -11.94 3.10 -20.30
CA CYS A 218 -10.89 3.77 -21.07
C CYS A 218 -10.18 2.78 -22.01
N LYS A 219 -9.43 3.29 -22.98
CA LYS A 219 -8.53 2.49 -23.80
C LYS A 219 -7.27 2.18 -22.97
N LEU A 220 -7.33 1.05 -22.25
CA LEU A 220 -6.32 0.60 -21.29
C LEU A 220 -5.29 -0.31 -21.94
N THR A 221 -4.01 -0.03 -21.68
CA THR A 221 -2.88 -0.94 -21.92
C THR A 221 -2.15 -1.18 -20.59
N VAL A 222 -1.95 -2.42 -20.21
CA VAL A 222 -1.10 -2.77 -19.07
C VAL A 222 0.22 -3.30 -19.60
N VAL A 223 1.34 -2.73 -19.17
CA VAL A 223 2.68 -3.27 -19.39
C VAL A 223 3.03 -4.18 -18.22
N PRO A 224 2.96 -5.51 -18.40
CA PRO A 224 3.14 -6.44 -17.29
C PRO A 224 4.61 -6.53 -16.88
N MET A 225 4.83 -6.89 -15.63
CA MET A 225 6.15 -7.26 -15.11
C MET A 225 6.65 -8.57 -15.77
N LYS A 226 7.96 -8.80 -15.69
CA LYS A 226 8.56 -10.11 -16.00
C LYS A 226 9.18 -10.69 -14.74
N GLY A 227 8.92 -11.98 -14.50
CA GLY A 227 9.50 -12.76 -13.39
C GLY A 227 8.77 -12.66 -12.05
N TRP A 228 7.71 -11.87 -11.94
CA TRP A 228 6.89 -11.84 -10.72
C TRP A 228 5.87 -12.99 -10.71
N GLU A 229 5.74 -13.63 -9.56
CA GLU A 229 4.75 -14.67 -9.28
C GLU A 229 3.87 -14.26 -8.10
N ARG A 230 2.61 -14.64 -8.10
CA ARG A 230 1.61 -14.24 -7.08
C ARG A 230 1.96 -14.61 -5.64
N LYS A 231 2.78 -15.65 -5.44
CA LYS A 231 3.27 -16.07 -4.12
C LYS A 231 4.37 -15.17 -3.57
N MET A 232 5.05 -14.38 -4.42
CA MET A 232 6.15 -13.52 -4.03
C MET A 232 5.66 -12.36 -3.15
N LYS A 233 6.38 -12.11 -2.08
CA LYS A 233 6.37 -10.84 -1.35
C LYS A 233 7.36 -9.89 -2.01
N PHE A 234 7.39 -8.63 -1.59
CA PHE A 234 8.28 -7.65 -2.23
C PHE A 234 9.75 -8.05 -2.11
N GLU A 235 10.16 -8.57 -0.96
CA GLU A 235 11.54 -9.01 -0.66
C GLU A 235 12.01 -10.13 -1.61
N ASP A 236 11.10 -10.94 -2.15
CA ASP A 236 11.43 -12.03 -3.08
C ASP A 236 11.77 -11.52 -4.48
N THR A 237 11.43 -10.27 -4.79
CA THR A 237 11.58 -9.67 -6.13
C THR A 237 13.02 -9.28 -6.45
N GLY A 238 13.82 -9.01 -5.41
CA GLY A 238 15.16 -8.43 -5.54
C GLY A 238 15.17 -6.93 -5.91
N LEU A 239 14.01 -6.26 -5.88
CA LEU A 239 13.88 -4.82 -6.05
C LEU A 239 14.13 -4.09 -4.73
N GLU A 240 14.66 -2.87 -4.80
CA GLU A 240 14.79 -1.99 -3.63
C GLU A 240 13.48 -1.26 -3.34
N TRP A 241 13.12 -1.17 -2.06
CA TRP A 241 11.96 -0.41 -1.64
C TRP A 241 12.26 1.07 -1.57
N VAL A 242 11.45 1.87 -2.26
CA VAL A 242 11.39 3.32 -2.04
C VAL A 242 10.17 3.61 -1.19
N LEU A 243 10.33 4.40 -0.12
CA LEU A 243 9.22 4.72 0.76
C LEU A 243 8.05 5.32 -0.05
N SER A 244 6.88 4.72 0.11
CA SER A 244 5.68 5.15 -0.64
C SER A 244 4.94 6.29 0.06
N SER A 245 5.16 6.44 1.37
CA SER A 245 4.74 7.58 2.20
C SER A 245 5.65 7.64 3.42
N PRO A 246 5.66 8.77 4.18
CA PRO A 246 6.52 8.93 5.35
C PRO A 246 6.39 7.82 6.40
N HIS A 247 5.22 7.16 6.46
CA HIS A 247 4.93 6.12 7.45
C HIS A 247 4.98 4.68 6.89
N ILE A 248 5.35 4.52 5.61
CA ILE A 248 5.59 3.22 4.96
C ILE A 248 7.04 3.15 4.45
N PRO A 249 8.02 3.17 5.38
CA PRO A 249 9.44 3.25 5.04
C PRO A 249 10.02 1.97 4.44
N HIS A 250 9.35 0.83 4.62
CA HIS A 250 9.82 -0.49 4.19
C HIS A 250 8.70 -1.31 3.56
N ALA A 251 9.03 -2.26 2.70
CA ALA A 251 8.06 -3.17 2.09
C ALA A 251 7.26 -3.96 3.14
N TYR A 252 7.93 -4.44 4.19
CA TYR A 252 7.27 -5.13 5.30
C TYR A 252 6.33 -4.24 6.12
N SER A 253 6.26 -2.92 5.88
CA SER A 253 5.24 -2.05 6.51
C SER A 253 3.84 -2.30 5.99
N ALA A 254 3.69 -2.86 4.78
CA ALA A 254 2.38 -3.12 4.16
C ALA A 254 1.46 -4.02 5.01
N PRO A 255 1.87 -5.21 5.49
CA PRO A 255 1.02 -6.03 6.36
C PRO A 255 0.69 -5.35 7.69
N TYR A 256 1.57 -4.54 8.25
CA TYR A 256 1.29 -3.78 9.47
C TYR A 256 0.24 -2.70 9.25
N TYR A 257 0.29 -2.00 8.12
CA TYR A 257 -0.74 -1.02 7.75
C TYR A 257 -2.12 -1.68 7.68
N VAL A 258 -2.23 -2.86 7.07
CA VAL A 258 -3.48 -3.63 7.03
C VAL A 258 -3.95 -3.99 8.43
N ALA A 259 -3.03 -4.43 9.30
CA ALA A 259 -3.35 -4.92 10.62
C ALA A 259 -3.78 -3.83 11.63
N THR A 260 -3.43 -2.55 11.40
CA THR A 260 -3.63 -1.49 12.41
C THR A 260 -4.36 -0.25 11.90
N GLY A 261 -4.37 -0.03 10.58
CA GLY A 261 -4.85 1.23 9.99
C GLY A 261 -6.33 1.53 10.23
N VAL A 262 -7.19 0.51 10.25
CA VAL A 262 -8.64 0.71 10.53
C VAL A 262 -8.86 1.15 11.98
N MET A 263 -8.15 0.53 12.94
CA MET A 263 -8.21 0.92 14.35
C MET A 263 -7.70 2.36 14.56
N GLY A 264 -6.62 2.73 13.88
CA GLY A 264 -6.06 4.08 13.93
C GLY A 264 -7.07 5.15 13.54
N GLU A 265 -8.00 4.84 12.62
CA GLU A 265 -9.08 5.77 12.24
C GLU A 265 -10.05 6.11 13.37
N LEU A 266 -10.18 5.29 14.40
CA LEU A 266 -10.98 5.63 15.58
C LEU A 266 -10.35 6.77 16.40
N GLY A 267 -9.04 6.95 16.34
CA GLY A 267 -8.33 8.00 17.06
C GLY A 267 -8.34 7.83 18.59
N VAL A 268 -8.62 6.64 19.11
CA VAL A 268 -8.60 6.28 20.53
C VAL A 268 -7.27 5.63 20.89
N PHE A 269 -6.79 4.79 20.02
CA PHE A 269 -5.50 4.11 20.14
C PHE A 269 -4.45 4.76 19.23
N THR A 270 -3.18 4.47 19.47
CA THR A 270 -2.10 4.77 18.52
C THR A 270 -1.61 3.47 17.89
N GLU A 271 -1.43 3.51 16.59
CA GLU A 271 -0.81 2.47 15.77
C GLU A 271 0.70 2.67 15.60
N GLY A 272 1.29 3.65 16.32
CA GLY A 272 2.70 3.96 16.27
C GLY A 272 3.09 5.09 15.32
N VAL A 273 2.13 5.70 14.60
CA VAL A 273 2.39 6.93 13.82
C VAL A 273 2.81 8.06 14.77
N GLY A 274 3.87 8.78 14.39
CA GLY A 274 4.51 9.78 15.26
C GLY A 274 5.70 9.23 16.06
N TYR A 275 5.95 7.92 15.96
CA TYR A 275 7.09 7.21 16.54
C TYR A 275 7.87 6.45 15.44
N THR A 276 8.95 5.77 15.82
CA THR A 276 9.83 5.03 14.90
C THR A 276 9.27 3.69 14.40
N LEU A 277 8.08 3.29 14.88
CA LEU A 277 7.41 2.03 14.58
C LEU A 277 5.99 2.26 14.01
N PRO A 278 5.83 3.00 12.89
CA PRO A 278 4.53 3.29 12.35
C PRO A 278 3.80 2.01 11.97
N PHE A 279 2.53 1.91 12.36
CA PHE A 279 1.64 0.77 12.17
C PHE A 279 2.02 -0.54 12.88
N GLN A 280 3.09 -0.56 13.70
CA GLN A 280 3.59 -1.77 14.35
C GLN A 280 3.15 -1.91 15.81
N ILE A 281 2.21 -1.09 16.27
CA ILE A 281 1.88 -0.96 17.69
C ILE A 281 0.36 -0.93 17.89
N TYR A 282 -0.11 -1.51 19.02
CA TYR A 282 -1.42 -1.20 19.61
C TYR A 282 -1.18 -0.60 20.99
N ALA A 283 -1.49 0.68 21.19
CA ALA A 283 -1.22 1.33 22.48
C ALA A 283 -2.20 2.46 22.82
N ALA A 284 -2.30 2.74 24.12
CA ALA A 284 -2.97 3.90 24.71
C ALA A 284 -2.28 4.29 26.02
N GLU A 285 -2.62 5.46 26.60
CA GLU A 285 -2.00 5.96 27.84
C GLU A 285 -2.28 5.05 29.07
N TRP A 286 -3.43 4.38 29.10
CA TRP A 286 -3.97 3.63 30.25
C TRP A 286 -3.78 2.10 30.17
N ILE A 287 -3.18 1.57 29.10
CA ILE A 287 -2.99 0.11 28.94
C ILE A 287 -1.87 -0.40 29.85
N ASP A 288 -2.09 -1.56 30.48
CA ASP A 288 -1.04 -2.39 31.04
C ASP A 288 -0.39 -3.21 29.91
N PRO A 289 0.84 -2.92 29.50
CA PRO A 289 1.45 -3.54 28.34
C PRO A 289 1.80 -5.01 28.54
N PHE A 290 2.08 -5.41 29.78
CA PHE A 290 2.44 -6.79 30.10
C PHE A 290 1.22 -7.70 30.05
N LYS A 291 0.13 -7.26 30.69
CA LYS A 291 -1.13 -7.98 30.68
C LYS A 291 -1.70 -8.06 29.26
N LEU A 292 -1.67 -6.97 28.49
CA LEU A 292 -2.12 -6.98 27.10
C LEU A 292 -1.29 -7.97 26.26
N ALA A 293 0.03 -8.01 26.43
CA ALA A 293 0.88 -8.94 25.67
C ALA A 293 0.56 -10.41 26.02
N GLU A 294 0.25 -10.71 27.28
CA GLU A 294 -0.18 -12.04 27.74
C GLU A 294 -1.51 -12.44 27.08
N GLU A 295 -2.53 -11.58 27.15
CA GLU A 295 -3.86 -11.83 26.59
C GLU A 295 -3.83 -11.95 25.05
N MET A 296 -3.07 -11.09 24.36
CA MET A 296 -2.90 -11.19 22.91
C MET A 296 -2.16 -12.48 22.51
N THR A 297 -1.20 -12.92 23.31
CA THR A 297 -0.46 -14.19 23.09
C THR A 297 -1.38 -15.40 23.32
N ALA A 298 -2.30 -15.32 24.27
CA ALA A 298 -3.27 -16.36 24.57
C ALA A 298 -4.25 -16.64 23.41
N LEU A 299 -4.38 -15.73 22.43
CA LEU A 299 -5.13 -15.98 21.18
C LEU A 299 -4.50 -17.08 20.31
N ASP A 300 -3.28 -17.51 20.60
CA ASP A 300 -2.50 -18.54 19.87
C ASP A 300 -2.47 -18.36 18.35
N LEU A 301 -2.42 -17.10 17.88
CA LEU A 301 -2.37 -16.78 16.46
C LEU A 301 -1.02 -17.20 15.88
N LYS A 302 -1.04 -18.05 14.86
CA LYS A 302 0.19 -18.44 14.17
C LYS A 302 0.69 -17.30 13.28
N GLY A 303 2.02 -17.09 13.25
CA GLY A 303 2.66 -16.10 12.39
C GLY A 303 2.71 -14.67 12.95
N VAL A 304 2.32 -14.45 14.19
CA VAL A 304 2.45 -13.16 14.88
C VAL A 304 2.89 -13.35 16.33
N ILE A 305 3.70 -12.41 16.84
CA ILE A 305 4.19 -12.38 18.23
C ILE A 305 3.92 -10.97 18.77
N PHE A 306 3.57 -10.87 20.05
CA PHE A 306 3.31 -9.62 20.75
C PHE A 306 4.33 -9.37 21.84
N ARG A 307 4.93 -8.17 21.85
CA ARG A 307 5.91 -7.76 22.85
C ARG A 307 5.41 -6.51 23.59
N PRO A 308 5.49 -6.48 24.94
CA PRO A 308 5.18 -5.26 25.69
C PRO A 308 6.02 -4.08 25.22
N VAL A 309 5.42 -2.89 25.09
CA VAL A 309 6.13 -1.67 24.72
C VAL A 309 5.63 -0.46 25.50
N VAL A 310 6.58 0.41 25.89
CA VAL A 310 6.31 1.74 26.45
C VAL A 310 7.14 2.73 25.64
N PHE A 311 6.51 3.82 25.17
CA PHE A 311 7.18 4.80 24.31
C PHE A 311 6.53 6.18 24.39
N LYS A 312 7.19 7.18 23.80
CA LYS A 312 6.66 8.54 23.67
C LYS A 312 6.78 8.98 22.22
N PRO A 313 5.67 9.18 21.49
CA PRO A 313 5.71 9.71 20.13
C PRO A 313 6.36 11.09 20.08
N TYR A 314 7.04 11.39 18.98
CA TYR A 314 7.75 12.65 18.77
C TYR A 314 6.83 13.75 18.25
N TYR A 315 5.80 13.38 17.44
CA TYR A 315 4.84 14.29 16.82
C TYR A 315 3.43 13.68 16.74
N GLY A 316 2.47 14.47 16.25
CA GLY A 316 1.07 14.06 16.09
C GLY A 316 0.26 14.19 17.39
N LYS A 317 -0.93 13.58 17.38
CA LYS A 317 -1.91 13.63 18.49
C LYS A 317 -1.34 13.19 19.85
N TRP A 318 -0.44 12.23 19.84
CA TRP A 318 0.10 11.58 21.03
C TRP A 318 1.49 12.07 21.41
N ALA A 319 1.97 13.15 20.76
CA ALA A 319 3.30 13.68 20.99
C ALA A 319 3.58 13.92 22.49
N LYS A 320 4.74 13.45 22.94
CA LYS A 320 5.25 13.56 24.33
C LYS A 320 4.45 12.83 25.40
N LYS A 321 3.34 12.18 25.07
CA LYS A 321 2.57 11.34 26.00
C LYS A 321 3.22 9.98 26.14
N GLU A 322 3.17 9.41 27.33
CA GLU A 322 3.61 8.04 27.56
C GLU A 322 2.53 7.07 27.08
N MET A 323 2.83 6.35 26.02
CA MET A 323 1.96 5.33 25.43
C MET A 323 2.43 3.94 25.82
N LYS A 324 1.50 3.07 26.17
CA LYS A 324 1.73 1.71 26.64
C LYS A 324 0.89 0.73 25.85
N GLY A 325 1.45 -0.44 25.55
CA GLY A 325 0.72 -1.44 24.77
C GLY A 325 1.63 -2.56 24.28
N VAL A 326 1.35 -3.06 23.08
CA VAL A 326 2.13 -4.13 22.45
C VAL A 326 2.69 -3.71 21.11
N GLN A 327 3.96 -4.08 20.88
CA GLN A 327 4.54 -4.12 19.54
C GLN A 327 4.16 -5.44 18.89
N ILE A 328 3.73 -5.35 17.65
CA ILE A 328 3.36 -6.49 16.81
C ILE A 328 4.61 -6.93 16.03
N HIS A 329 4.90 -8.22 16.01
CA HIS A 329 5.93 -8.81 15.15
C HIS A 329 5.25 -9.81 14.21
N ILE A 330 5.05 -9.43 12.95
CA ILE A 330 4.49 -10.30 11.92
C ILE A 330 5.63 -11.18 11.37
N ILE A 331 5.57 -12.47 11.65
CA ILE A 331 6.53 -13.47 11.20
C ILE A 331 6.10 -14.11 9.89
N ASP A 332 4.79 -14.35 9.75
CA ASP A 332 4.19 -14.90 8.53
C ASP A 332 2.77 -14.33 8.36
N ALA A 333 2.65 -13.35 7.47
CA ALA A 333 1.40 -12.66 7.21
C ALA A 333 0.32 -13.54 6.56
N ASP A 334 0.68 -14.72 6.04
CA ASP A 334 -0.28 -15.62 5.38
C ASP A 334 -0.99 -16.54 6.37
N LYS A 335 -0.52 -16.62 7.62
CA LYS A 335 -1.03 -17.54 8.64
C LYS A 335 -2.24 -17.04 9.43
N PHE A 336 -2.57 -15.75 9.34
CA PHE A 336 -3.70 -15.16 10.07
C PHE A 336 -4.38 -14.06 9.25
N ASN A 337 -5.56 -13.62 9.70
CA ASN A 337 -6.29 -12.52 9.08
C ASN A 337 -5.69 -11.19 9.56
N LEU A 338 -4.99 -10.47 8.67
CA LEU A 338 -4.35 -9.19 8.96
C LEU A 338 -5.37 -8.13 9.37
N MET A 339 -6.45 -7.97 8.58
CA MET A 339 -7.49 -6.99 8.87
C MET A 339 -8.23 -7.31 10.16
N GLY A 340 -8.40 -8.60 10.48
CA GLY A 340 -9.07 -9.07 11.69
C GLY A 340 -8.28 -8.78 12.97
N LEU A 341 -6.95 -8.75 12.90
CA LEU A 341 -6.09 -8.64 14.08
C LEU A 341 -6.43 -7.42 14.96
N GLN A 342 -6.71 -6.27 14.36
CA GLN A 342 -7.08 -5.06 15.09
C GLN A 342 -8.44 -5.15 15.79
N PHE A 343 -9.35 -5.95 15.28
CA PHE A 343 -10.64 -6.23 15.96
C PHE A 343 -10.47 -7.25 17.09
N MET A 344 -9.60 -8.24 16.92
CA MET A 344 -9.20 -9.16 17.99
C MET A 344 -8.52 -8.40 19.14
N PHE A 345 -7.64 -7.42 18.83
CA PHE A 345 -7.08 -6.52 19.83
C PHE A 345 -8.17 -5.74 20.58
N MET A 346 -9.14 -5.14 19.88
CA MET A 346 -10.21 -4.38 20.51
C MET A 346 -11.16 -5.27 21.34
N ASP A 347 -11.36 -6.55 20.98
CA ASP A 347 -12.09 -7.54 21.77
C ASP A 347 -11.35 -7.83 23.08
N VAL A 348 -10.06 -8.15 23.00
CA VAL A 348 -9.20 -8.34 24.17
C VAL A 348 -9.16 -7.08 25.03
N PHE A 349 -8.98 -5.91 24.42
CA PHE A 349 -8.95 -4.63 25.11
C PHE A 349 -10.24 -4.38 25.90
N HIS A 350 -11.40 -4.57 25.29
CA HIS A 350 -12.70 -4.38 25.98
C HIS A 350 -12.91 -5.37 27.12
N THR A 351 -12.41 -6.60 26.96
CA THR A 351 -12.44 -7.61 28.06
C THR A 351 -11.58 -7.17 29.24
N MET A 352 -10.42 -6.55 29.00
CA MET A 352 -9.53 -6.03 30.05
C MET A 352 -10.04 -4.74 30.69
N TYR A 353 -10.71 -3.88 29.91
CA TYR A 353 -11.13 -2.54 30.30
C TYR A 353 -12.59 -2.26 29.90
N PRO A 354 -13.57 -2.96 30.50
CA PRO A 354 -14.98 -2.87 30.10
C PRO A 354 -15.59 -1.48 30.32
N ASP A 355 -15.03 -0.69 31.24
CA ASP A 355 -15.52 0.66 31.57
C ASP A 355 -15.03 1.73 30.57
N ILE A 356 -14.12 1.38 29.64
CA ILE A 356 -13.63 2.31 28.61
C ILE A 356 -14.49 2.21 27.36
N ASP A 357 -15.34 3.20 27.15
CA ASP A 357 -16.21 3.29 25.96
C ASP A 357 -15.46 3.82 24.74
N VAL A 358 -14.80 2.89 24.00
CA VAL A 358 -14.11 3.20 22.73
C VAL A 358 -15.08 3.77 21.70
N TYR A 359 -16.32 3.29 21.66
CA TYR A 359 -17.35 3.79 20.75
C TYR A 359 -17.68 5.26 21.02
N GLY A 360 -17.97 5.60 22.26
CA GLY A 360 -18.26 6.99 22.66
C GLY A 360 -17.06 7.93 22.44
N LEU A 361 -15.84 7.47 22.73
CA LEU A 361 -14.63 8.25 22.53
C LEU A 361 -14.28 8.51 21.04
N SER A 362 -14.82 7.70 20.12
CA SER A 362 -14.52 7.75 18.68
C SER A 362 -15.63 8.37 17.81
N THR A 363 -16.69 8.95 18.39
CA THR A 363 -17.89 9.40 17.66
C THR A 363 -17.61 10.29 16.45
N THR A 364 -16.66 11.22 16.56
CA THR A 364 -16.28 12.13 15.45
C THR A 364 -15.57 11.42 14.29
N ARG A 365 -15.15 10.17 14.48
CA ARG A 365 -14.38 9.38 13.53
C ARG A 365 -15.19 8.24 12.91
N HIS A 366 -16.42 7.98 13.36
CA HIS A 366 -17.25 6.87 12.86
C HIS A 366 -17.44 6.90 11.35
N ASN A 367 -17.68 8.07 10.76
CA ASN A 367 -17.84 8.21 9.32
C ASN A 367 -16.57 7.81 8.54
N MET A 368 -15.37 8.15 9.04
CA MET A 368 -14.12 7.73 8.41
C MET A 368 -13.89 6.23 8.57
N PHE A 369 -14.13 5.70 9.76
CA PHE A 369 -14.08 4.26 10.02
C PHE A 369 -14.99 3.47 9.07
N ASP A 370 -16.26 3.90 8.90
CA ASP A 370 -17.21 3.27 7.98
C ASP A 370 -16.75 3.34 6.52
N LYS A 371 -16.18 4.46 6.10
CA LYS A 371 -15.59 4.59 4.76
C LYS A 371 -14.41 3.65 4.54
N VAL A 372 -13.51 3.54 5.51
CA VAL A 372 -12.34 2.64 5.42
C VAL A 372 -12.76 1.17 5.43
N THR A 373 -13.70 0.79 6.28
CA THR A 373 -14.24 -0.59 6.32
C THR A 373 -15.16 -0.90 5.13
N GLY A 374 -15.72 0.16 4.50
CA GLY A 374 -16.62 0.05 3.35
C GLY A 374 -18.09 -0.13 3.69
N SER A 375 -18.45 -0.08 4.98
CA SER A 375 -19.83 -0.23 5.46
C SER A 375 -19.93 0.18 6.93
N SER A 376 -21.09 0.71 7.38
CA SER A 376 -21.36 0.91 8.80
C SER A 376 -21.63 -0.40 9.57
N LYS A 377 -21.99 -1.49 8.87
CA LYS A 377 -22.35 -2.77 9.48
C LYS A 377 -21.27 -3.34 10.39
N ILE A 378 -19.99 -3.20 9.99
CA ILE A 378 -18.88 -3.68 10.83
C ILE A 378 -18.88 -2.92 12.15
N ARG A 379 -18.95 -1.58 12.11
CA ARG A 379 -19.00 -0.76 13.32
C ARG A 379 -20.23 -1.05 14.16
N GLU A 380 -21.41 -1.03 13.57
CA GLU A 380 -22.70 -1.23 14.26
C GLU A 380 -22.81 -2.61 14.90
N THR A 381 -22.20 -3.63 14.29
CA THR A 381 -22.19 -4.99 14.86
C THR A 381 -21.12 -5.14 15.92
N PHE A 382 -19.89 -4.70 15.64
CA PHE A 382 -18.75 -4.87 16.53
C PHE A 382 -18.96 -4.19 17.89
N PHE A 383 -19.35 -2.92 17.88
CA PHE A 383 -19.47 -2.13 19.11
C PHE A 383 -20.68 -2.48 19.99
N LYS A 384 -21.55 -3.45 19.58
CA LYS A 384 -22.58 -3.98 20.48
C LYS A 384 -21.98 -4.85 21.58
N ASN A 385 -21.06 -5.72 21.21
CA ASN A 385 -20.51 -6.74 22.12
C ASN A 385 -18.98 -6.72 22.16
N TYR A 386 -18.31 -5.96 21.28
CA TYR A 386 -16.87 -5.96 21.08
C TYR A 386 -16.30 -7.34 20.73
N LYS A 387 -17.07 -8.20 20.02
CA LYS A 387 -16.64 -9.55 19.66
C LYS A 387 -16.24 -9.63 18.19
N TYR A 388 -14.98 -10.06 17.94
CA TYR A 388 -14.48 -10.29 16.58
C TYR A 388 -15.32 -11.35 15.85
N SER A 389 -15.76 -12.41 16.55
CA SER A 389 -16.61 -13.47 16.00
C SER A 389 -17.92 -12.95 15.39
N ASP A 390 -18.46 -11.82 15.87
CA ASP A 390 -19.73 -11.27 15.38
C ASP A 390 -19.55 -10.59 14.00
N ILE A 391 -18.37 -10.09 13.71
CA ILE A 391 -18.07 -9.37 12.45
C ILE A 391 -17.28 -10.20 11.44
N GLU A 392 -16.63 -11.27 11.86
CA GLU A 392 -15.85 -12.13 10.97
C GLU A 392 -16.65 -12.61 9.75
N PRO A 393 -17.91 -13.09 9.90
CA PRO A 393 -18.74 -13.46 8.75
C PRO A 393 -19.05 -12.29 7.82
N ILE A 394 -19.23 -11.07 8.38
CA ILE A 394 -19.49 -9.86 7.59
C ILE A 394 -18.24 -9.49 6.78
N MET A 395 -17.06 -9.55 7.40
CA MET A 395 -15.79 -9.24 6.75
C MET A 395 -15.45 -10.22 5.63
N ASN A 396 -15.82 -11.49 5.78
CA ASN A 396 -15.47 -12.55 4.84
C ASN A 396 -16.54 -12.83 3.78
N LYS A 397 -17.72 -12.18 3.84
CA LYS A 397 -18.89 -12.49 2.97
C LYS A 397 -18.58 -12.48 1.47
N ASP A 398 -17.68 -11.60 1.04
CA ASP A 398 -17.41 -11.35 -0.38
C ASP A 398 -16.07 -11.96 -0.85
N VAL A 399 -15.25 -12.50 0.05
CA VAL A 399 -13.87 -12.93 -0.25
C VAL A 399 -13.83 -13.97 -1.37
N GLU A 400 -14.64 -15.02 -1.27
CA GLU A 400 -14.63 -16.10 -2.27
C GLU A 400 -15.24 -15.68 -3.62
N SER A 401 -16.30 -14.87 -3.61
CA SER A 401 -16.89 -14.33 -4.83
C SER A 401 -15.92 -13.40 -5.55
N PHE A 402 -15.22 -12.54 -4.82
CA PHE A 402 -14.18 -11.69 -5.38
C PHE A 402 -12.97 -12.46 -5.86
N ARG A 403 -12.54 -13.50 -5.13
CA ARG A 403 -11.47 -14.42 -5.57
C ARG A 403 -11.80 -15.06 -6.92
N LYS A 404 -13.03 -15.52 -7.11
CA LYS A 404 -13.51 -16.09 -8.37
C LYS A 404 -13.54 -15.05 -9.50
N LEU A 405 -13.99 -13.82 -9.19
CA LEU A 405 -14.04 -12.72 -10.16
C LEU A 405 -12.64 -12.30 -10.58
N SER A 406 -11.76 -12.03 -9.62
CA SER A 406 -10.42 -11.48 -9.84
C SER A 406 -9.50 -12.40 -10.65
N LYS A 407 -9.68 -13.73 -10.55
CA LYS A 407 -8.92 -14.72 -11.33
C LYS A 407 -8.97 -14.50 -12.85
N LYS A 408 -10.05 -13.89 -13.37
CA LYS A 408 -10.17 -13.57 -14.81
C LYS A 408 -9.15 -12.53 -15.27
N TYR A 409 -8.58 -11.77 -14.33
CA TYR A 409 -7.69 -10.64 -14.58
C TYR A 409 -6.24 -10.89 -14.20
N TYR A 410 -5.93 -12.10 -13.75
CA TYR A 410 -4.56 -12.47 -13.38
C TYR A 410 -3.64 -12.44 -14.59
N LEU A 411 -2.59 -11.65 -14.51
CA LEU A 411 -1.51 -11.55 -15.49
C LEU A 411 -0.34 -12.47 -15.12
N TYR A 412 -0.30 -12.96 -13.90
CA TYR A 412 0.80 -13.72 -13.32
C TYR A 412 0.31 -15.03 -12.70
N LYS A 413 1.25 -16.00 -12.60
CA LYS A 413 1.01 -17.35 -12.03
C LYS A 413 1.08 -17.36 -10.51
#